data_d806718c2fbe7a37461daa101c16403f
#
_entry.id   d806718c2fbe7a37461daa101c16403f
#
_cell.length_a   1.000
_cell.length_b   1.000
_cell.length_c   1.000
_cell.angle_alpha   90.00
_cell.angle_beta   90.00
_cell.angle_gamma   90.00
#
_symmetry.space_group_name_H-M   'P 1'
#
loop_
_entity.id
_entity.type
_entity.pdbx_description
1 polymer ?
#
loop_
_entity_poly.entity_id
_entity_poly.type
_entity_poly.pdbx_seq_one_letter_code
_entity_poly.pdbx_strand_id
1 'polypeptide(L)'
;MEALEPFVKEGKDILHLGFSSGLSGTLNSMRLAGEMLEEKYPEAKVIVVDTLCACMGEALLLHKALQKKAEGKTIEEVAKWTEENKLHICHNVTVDDLNHLQRGGRISKAAAVLGTLVQVKPIIHMDNNGKLQVIAKERGRKKSLNKIVDMAVEQSKGWENEIIMITHGDCLKDAEYVAGRVREKMGIENILINNIGTVIGSHTGPGVVAVFCM
;
A
#
# COMPACT_ATOMS: atom_id res chain seq x y z
N MET A 1 -10.82 18.50 -8.16
CA MET A 1 -10.52 19.66 -9.04
C MET A 1 -9.81 20.77 -8.26
N GLU A 2 -10.40 21.35 -7.23
CA GLU A 2 -9.84 22.52 -6.51
C GLU A 2 -8.38 22.37 -6.09
N ALA A 3 -7.99 21.20 -5.62
CA ALA A 3 -6.61 20.95 -5.19
C ALA A 3 -5.58 20.89 -6.33
N LEU A 4 -5.98 20.56 -7.56
CA LEU A 4 -5.09 20.36 -8.69
C LEU A 4 -5.09 21.55 -9.67
N GLU A 5 -6.20 22.25 -9.77
CA GLU A 5 -6.37 23.38 -10.69
C GLU A 5 -5.28 24.46 -10.57
N PRO A 6 -4.79 24.83 -9.37
CA PRO A 6 -3.68 25.80 -9.26
C PRO A 6 -2.42 25.35 -9.99
N PHE A 7 -2.07 24.07 -9.91
CA PHE A 7 -0.88 23.53 -10.58
C PHE A 7 -1.03 23.48 -12.10
N VAL A 8 -2.25 23.14 -12.57
CA VAL A 8 -2.57 23.15 -14.00
C VAL A 8 -2.46 24.58 -14.56
N LYS A 9 -2.96 25.60 -13.83
CA LYS A 9 -2.83 27.02 -14.21
C LYS A 9 -1.39 27.51 -14.27
N GLU A 10 -0.50 26.88 -13.50
CA GLU A 10 0.95 27.13 -13.55
C GLU A 10 1.65 26.38 -14.69
N GLY A 11 0.91 25.67 -15.55
CA GLY A 11 1.45 24.88 -16.66
C GLY A 11 2.15 23.59 -16.22
N LYS A 12 1.78 23.04 -15.06
CA LYS A 12 2.35 21.79 -14.56
C LYS A 12 1.50 20.60 -14.98
N ASP A 13 2.16 19.57 -15.50
CA ASP A 13 1.57 18.27 -15.71
C ASP A 13 1.37 17.53 -14.38
N ILE A 14 0.34 16.68 -14.30
CA ILE A 14 -0.03 15.97 -13.07
C ILE A 14 0.04 14.46 -13.32
N LEU A 15 0.83 13.75 -12.53
CA LEU A 15 0.76 12.31 -12.39
C LEU A 15 0.15 11.98 -11.01
N HIS A 16 -1.05 11.41 -11.02
CA HIS A 16 -1.73 10.94 -9.82
C HIS A 16 -1.57 9.43 -9.66
N LEU A 17 -0.94 9.01 -8.57
CA LEU A 17 -0.88 7.61 -8.16
C LEU A 17 -1.99 7.39 -7.14
N GLY A 18 -3.02 6.65 -7.54
CA GLY A 18 -4.22 6.51 -6.74
C GLY A 18 -4.28 5.21 -5.95
N PHE A 19 -4.89 5.28 -4.77
CA PHE A 19 -5.21 4.13 -3.94
C PHE A 19 -6.01 3.08 -4.73
N SER A 20 -5.76 1.79 -4.47
CA SER A 20 -6.36 0.67 -5.19
C SER A 20 -7.86 0.82 -5.46
N SER A 21 -8.25 0.74 -6.72
CA SER A 21 -9.66 0.71 -7.13
C SER A 21 -10.38 -0.54 -6.64
N GLY A 22 -9.66 -1.60 -6.32
CA GLY A 22 -10.20 -2.81 -5.70
C GLY A 22 -10.70 -2.62 -4.27
N LEU A 23 -10.30 -1.52 -3.60
CA LEU A 23 -10.65 -1.21 -2.21
C LEU A 23 -11.46 0.07 -2.05
N SER A 24 -11.35 1.03 -2.98
CA SER A 24 -11.99 2.35 -2.87
C SER A 24 -12.40 2.91 -4.24
N GLY A 25 -13.51 3.62 -4.28
CA GLY A 25 -13.96 4.36 -5.47
C GLY A 25 -13.25 5.71 -5.69
N THR A 26 -12.32 6.13 -4.82
CA THR A 26 -11.65 7.45 -4.90
C THR A 26 -10.87 7.64 -6.19
N LEU A 27 -10.29 6.58 -6.74
CA LEU A 27 -9.59 6.61 -8.02
C LEU A 27 -10.50 7.10 -9.16
N ASN A 28 -11.75 6.61 -9.20
CA ASN A 28 -12.71 7.04 -10.22
C ASN A 28 -13.03 8.54 -10.11
N SER A 29 -13.16 9.05 -8.89
CA SER A 29 -13.34 10.50 -8.67
C SER A 29 -12.15 11.31 -9.19
N MET A 30 -10.93 10.77 -9.06
CA MET A 30 -9.73 11.41 -9.57
C MET A 30 -9.67 11.41 -11.11
N ARG A 31 -10.06 10.28 -11.75
CA ARG A 31 -10.16 10.20 -13.21
C ARG A 31 -11.13 11.27 -13.76
N LEU A 32 -12.34 11.34 -13.20
CA LEU A 32 -13.32 12.36 -13.58
C LEU A 32 -12.79 13.79 -13.38
N ALA A 33 -12.10 14.04 -12.25
CA ALA A 33 -11.50 15.34 -12.01
C ALA A 33 -10.39 15.67 -13.01
N GLY A 34 -9.61 14.68 -13.44
CA GLY A 34 -8.60 14.82 -14.50
C GLY A 34 -9.23 15.19 -15.84
N GLU A 35 -10.23 14.43 -16.30
CA GLU A 35 -10.99 14.69 -17.52
C GLU A 35 -11.58 16.11 -17.54
N MET A 36 -12.21 16.54 -16.44
CA MET A 36 -12.76 17.89 -16.31
C MET A 36 -11.68 18.99 -16.34
N LEU A 37 -10.47 18.70 -15.83
CA LEU A 37 -9.36 19.64 -15.89
C LEU A 37 -8.81 19.76 -17.30
N GLU A 38 -8.64 18.67 -18.04
CA GLU A 38 -8.18 18.66 -19.43
C GLU A 38 -9.21 19.29 -20.36
N GLU A 39 -10.52 19.09 -20.11
CA GLU A 39 -11.59 19.79 -20.85
C GLU A 39 -11.52 21.32 -20.66
N LYS A 40 -11.28 21.75 -19.42
CA LYS A 40 -11.18 23.18 -19.07
C LYS A 40 -9.87 23.83 -19.49
N TYR A 41 -8.78 23.06 -19.49
CA TYR A 41 -7.43 23.47 -19.81
C TYR A 41 -6.82 22.50 -20.84
N PRO A 42 -7.03 22.72 -22.15
CA PRO A 42 -6.65 21.74 -23.19
C PRO A 42 -5.14 21.44 -23.27
N GLU A 43 -4.30 22.34 -22.75
CA GLU A 43 -2.83 22.12 -22.66
C GLU A 43 -2.41 21.32 -21.42
N ALA A 44 -3.36 21.07 -20.49
CA ALA A 44 -3.07 20.32 -19.28
C ALA A 44 -2.94 18.82 -19.57
N LYS A 45 -2.04 18.16 -18.88
CA LYS A 45 -1.90 16.71 -18.90
C LYS A 45 -2.13 16.17 -17.50
N VAL A 46 -3.12 15.27 -17.34
CA VAL A 46 -3.44 14.64 -16.07
C VAL A 46 -3.45 13.11 -16.25
N ILE A 47 -2.38 12.46 -15.85
CA ILE A 47 -2.25 11.00 -15.91
C ILE A 47 -2.66 10.42 -14.57
N VAL A 48 -3.59 9.46 -14.57
CA VAL A 48 -4.09 8.79 -13.36
C VAL A 48 -3.76 7.30 -13.44
N VAL A 49 -2.92 6.84 -12.52
CA VAL A 49 -2.50 5.43 -12.40
C VAL A 49 -3.23 4.79 -11.22
N ASP A 50 -3.88 3.66 -11.47
CA ASP A 50 -4.37 2.77 -10.42
C ASP A 50 -3.18 1.96 -9.89
N THR A 51 -2.74 2.28 -8.69
CA THR A 51 -1.57 1.60 -8.12
C THR A 51 -1.85 0.15 -7.75
N LEU A 52 -3.11 -0.22 -7.55
CA LEU A 52 -3.53 -1.49 -6.93
C LEU A 52 -2.86 -1.73 -5.56
N CYS A 53 -2.35 -0.65 -4.95
CA CYS A 53 -1.69 -0.63 -3.66
C CYS A 53 -2.55 0.05 -2.60
N ALA A 54 -2.17 -0.15 -1.36
CA ALA A 54 -2.78 0.50 -0.21
C ALA A 54 -1.72 0.95 0.80
N CYS A 55 -2.05 1.99 1.59
CA CYS A 55 -1.22 2.44 2.70
C CYS A 55 0.21 2.78 2.27
N MET A 56 1.22 2.31 3.01
CA MET A 56 2.63 2.58 2.67
C MET A 56 3.12 1.77 1.44
N GLY A 57 2.35 0.81 0.92
CA GLY A 57 2.64 0.22 -0.38
C GLY A 57 2.47 1.20 -1.53
N GLU A 58 1.41 2.04 -1.48
CA GLU A 58 1.23 3.17 -2.40
C GLU A 58 2.35 4.21 -2.22
N ALA A 59 2.72 4.50 -0.97
CA ALA A 59 3.82 5.41 -0.67
C ALA A 59 5.18 4.90 -1.17
N LEU A 60 5.44 3.58 -1.08
CA LEU A 60 6.65 2.96 -1.61
C LEU A 60 6.71 3.08 -3.14
N LEU A 61 5.59 2.82 -3.82
CA LEU A 61 5.51 2.99 -5.27
C LEU A 61 5.72 4.46 -5.68
N LEU A 62 5.14 5.41 -4.93
CA LEU A 62 5.36 6.84 -5.12
C LEU A 62 6.84 7.21 -4.90
N HIS A 63 7.48 6.68 -3.85
CA HIS A 63 8.90 6.90 -3.60
C HIS A 63 9.76 6.46 -4.80
N LYS A 64 9.51 5.27 -5.33
CA LYS A 64 10.18 4.74 -6.53
C LYS A 64 9.89 5.59 -7.78
N ALA A 65 8.66 6.03 -7.99
CA ALA A 65 8.28 6.91 -9.09
C ALA A 65 8.99 8.27 -9.02
N LEU A 66 9.16 8.84 -7.80
CA LEU A 66 9.93 10.06 -7.58
C LEU A 66 11.42 9.89 -7.89
N GLN A 67 12.00 8.71 -7.63
CA GLN A 67 13.36 8.38 -8.05
C GLN A 67 13.48 8.43 -9.58
N LYS A 68 12.51 7.84 -10.31
CA LYS A 68 12.48 7.90 -11.79
C LYS A 68 12.37 9.32 -12.30
N LYS A 69 11.56 10.17 -11.66
CA LYS A 69 11.51 11.60 -11.96
C LYS A 69 12.87 12.29 -11.71
N ALA A 70 13.55 11.96 -10.62
CA ALA A 70 14.87 12.53 -10.28
C ALA A 70 15.96 12.08 -11.28
N GLU A 71 15.81 10.92 -11.93
CA GLU A 71 16.63 10.44 -13.04
C GLU A 71 16.38 11.21 -14.36
N GLY A 72 15.47 12.20 -14.38
CA GLY A 72 15.14 13.01 -15.54
C GLY A 72 14.11 12.41 -16.50
N LYS A 73 13.38 11.37 -16.06
CA LYS A 73 12.30 10.75 -16.84
C LYS A 73 11.12 11.69 -17.03
N THR A 74 10.49 11.65 -18.21
CA THR A 74 9.25 12.38 -18.50
C THR A 74 8.08 11.82 -17.68
N ILE A 75 6.99 12.58 -17.60
CA ILE A 75 5.79 12.15 -16.86
C ILE A 75 5.20 10.85 -17.44
N GLU A 76 5.24 10.68 -18.76
CA GLU A 76 4.78 9.47 -19.45
C GLU A 76 5.67 8.26 -19.13
N GLU A 77 6.99 8.46 -19.11
CA GLU A 77 7.94 7.42 -18.77
C GLU A 77 7.76 6.98 -17.31
N VAL A 78 7.55 7.93 -16.37
CA VAL A 78 7.27 7.63 -14.96
C VAL A 78 5.94 6.91 -14.80
N ALA A 79 4.89 7.36 -15.48
CA ALA A 79 3.58 6.72 -15.46
C ALA A 79 3.66 5.29 -16.00
N LYS A 80 4.32 5.09 -17.14
CA LYS A 80 4.55 3.77 -17.73
C LYS A 80 5.32 2.85 -16.78
N TRP A 81 6.43 3.34 -16.23
CA TRP A 81 7.21 2.58 -15.25
C TRP A 81 6.35 2.16 -14.04
N THR A 82 5.51 3.07 -13.54
CA THR A 82 4.61 2.81 -12.42
C THR A 82 3.60 1.72 -12.76
N GLU A 83 2.98 1.77 -13.94
CA GLU A 83 2.05 0.74 -14.42
C GLU A 83 2.72 -0.64 -14.54
N GLU A 84 3.94 -0.69 -15.08
CA GLU A 84 4.68 -1.94 -15.28
C GLU A 84 5.18 -2.55 -13.96
N ASN A 85 5.36 -1.75 -12.90
CA ASN A 85 5.99 -2.18 -11.65
C ASN A 85 5.04 -2.25 -10.43
N LYS A 86 3.83 -1.70 -10.50
CA LYS A 86 2.89 -1.62 -9.37
C LYS A 86 2.57 -2.98 -8.71
N LEU A 87 2.53 -4.08 -9.48
CA LEU A 87 2.26 -5.42 -8.97
C LEU A 87 3.45 -6.07 -8.25
N HIS A 88 4.63 -5.47 -8.31
CA HIS A 88 5.81 -5.91 -7.57
C HIS A 88 5.87 -5.34 -6.15
N ILE A 89 4.99 -4.38 -5.83
CA ILE A 89 4.88 -3.88 -4.45
C ILE A 89 4.17 -4.91 -3.57
N CYS A 90 4.91 -5.47 -2.64
CA CYS A 90 4.42 -6.49 -1.72
C CYS A 90 3.73 -5.86 -0.52
N HIS A 91 2.60 -6.44 -0.13
CA HIS A 91 1.81 -6.03 1.04
C HIS A 91 1.68 -7.22 1.98
N ASN A 92 2.48 -7.26 3.02
CA ASN A 92 2.49 -8.35 4.00
C ASN A 92 1.84 -7.86 5.30
N VAL A 93 0.62 -8.27 5.57
CA VAL A 93 -0.23 -7.68 6.61
C VAL A 93 -0.70 -8.73 7.60
N THR A 94 -0.72 -8.38 8.87
CA THR A 94 -1.44 -9.11 9.92
C THR A 94 -2.29 -8.16 10.75
N VAL A 95 -3.46 -8.61 11.18
CA VAL A 95 -4.38 -7.86 12.04
C VAL A 95 -4.71 -8.69 13.28
N ASP A 96 -5.27 -8.05 14.31
CA ASP A 96 -5.71 -8.77 15.49
C ASP A 96 -6.93 -9.64 15.25
N ASP A 97 -7.88 -9.14 14.44
CA ASP A 97 -9.04 -9.88 13.95
C ASP A 97 -9.54 -9.33 12.61
N LEU A 98 -10.41 -10.08 11.94
CA LEU A 98 -10.95 -9.71 10.63
C LEU A 98 -12.28 -8.93 10.71
N ASN A 99 -12.81 -8.68 11.90
CA ASN A 99 -14.14 -8.08 12.06
C ASN A 99 -14.21 -6.66 11.50
N HIS A 100 -13.15 -5.87 11.67
CA HIS A 100 -13.08 -4.51 11.13
C HIS A 100 -13.11 -4.52 9.60
N LEU A 101 -12.27 -5.35 8.97
CA LEU A 101 -12.21 -5.51 7.52
C LEU A 101 -13.51 -6.05 6.92
N GLN A 102 -14.16 -6.99 7.61
CA GLN A 102 -15.44 -7.54 7.21
C GLN A 102 -16.56 -6.51 7.29
N ARG A 103 -16.67 -5.79 8.43
CA ARG A 103 -17.69 -4.72 8.60
C ARG A 103 -17.50 -3.62 7.57
N GLY A 104 -16.26 -3.29 7.26
CA GLY A 104 -15.92 -2.33 6.21
C GLY A 104 -16.13 -2.85 4.79
N GLY A 105 -16.41 -4.15 4.61
CA GLY A 105 -16.62 -4.77 3.29
C GLY A 105 -15.34 -4.95 2.44
N ARG A 106 -14.15 -4.85 3.05
CA ARG A 106 -12.86 -5.02 2.35
C ARG A 106 -12.34 -6.45 2.39
N ILE A 107 -13.05 -7.32 3.11
CA ILE A 107 -12.85 -8.76 3.09
C ILE A 107 -14.21 -9.46 3.09
N SER A 108 -14.32 -10.63 2.46
CA SER A 108 -15.58 -11.37 2.41
C SER A 108 -15.96 -11.96 3.77
N LYS A 109 -17.26 -12.15 4.01
CA LYS A 109 -17.76 -12.84 5.21
C LYS A 109 -17.16 -14.25 5.38
N ALA A 110 -17.00 -14.98 4.27
CA ALA A 110 -16.42 -16.33 4.31
C ALA A 110 -14.95 -16.31 4.78
N ALA A 111 -14.16 -15.32 4.35
CA ALA A 111 -12.78 -15.14 4.83
C ALA A 111 -12.74 -14.76 6.32
N ALA A 112 -13.69 -13.96 6.80
CA ALA A 112 -13.75 -13.51 8.20
C ALA A 112 -14.11 -14.63 9.18
N VAL A 113 -15.02 -15.54 8.83
CA VAL A 113 -15.40 -16.69 9.69
C VAL A 113 -14.18 -17.54 10.09
N LEU A 114 -13.18 -17.59 9.25
CA LEU A 114 -11.94 -18.29 9.53
C LEU A 114 -11.07 -17.63 10.65
N GLY A 115 -11.35 -16.39 11.03
CA GLY A 115 -10.58 -15.61 12.02
C GLY A 115 -11.15 -15.60 13.44
N THR A 116 -12.28 -16.28 13.71
CA THR A 116 -12.97 -16.25 15.02
C THR A 116 -12.35 -17.14 16.11
N LEU A 117 -11.32 -17.92 15.77
CA LEU A 117 -10.63 -18.75 16.75
C LEU A 117 -9.69 -17.91 17.63
N VAL A 118 -9.80 -18.11 18.95
CA VAL A 118 -8.96 -17.44 19.94
C VAL A 118 -7.46 -17.61 19.61
N GLN A 119 -6.73 -16.51 19.60
CA GLN A 119 -5.28 -16.43 19.29
C GLN A 119 -4.88 -16.76 17.83
N VAL A 120 -5.80 -16.94 16.89
CA VAL A 120 -5.46 -17.09 15.48
C VAL A 120 -5.36 -15.69 14.85
N LYS A 121 -4.20 -15.40 14.26
CA LYS A 121 -3.92 -14.14 13.57
C LYS A 121 -3.87 -14.37 12.06
N PRO A 122 -4.67 -13.64 11.26
CA PRO A 122 -4.65 -13.80 9.81
C PRO A 122 -3.40 -13.17 9.20
N ILE A 123 -2.94 -13.78 8.12
CA ILE A 123 -1.94 -13.24 7.22
C ILE A 123 -2.63 -12.86 5.92
N ILE A 124 -2.48 -11.61 5.54
CA ILE A 124 -3.20 -10.98 4.44
C ILE A 124 -2.18 -10.42 3.45
N HIS A 125 -2.49 -10.52 2.18
CA HIS A 125 -1.77 -9.83 1.12
C HIS A 125 -2.72 -9.08 0.19
N MET A 126 -2.18 -8.27 -0.71
CA MET A 126 -2.90 -7.67 -1.82
C MET A 126 -2.79 -8.58 -3.05
N ASP A 127 -3.92 -8.93 -3.69
CA ASP A 127 -3.89 -9.67 -4.94
C ASP A 127 -3.68 -8.74 -6.16
N ASN A 128 -3.52 -9.33 -7.35
CA ASN A 128 -3.29 -8.60 -8.59
C ASN A 128 -4.49 -7.74 -9.05
N ASN A 129 -5.64 -7.87 -8.39
CA ASN A 129 -6.81 -7.00 -8.59
C ASN A 129 -6.89 -5.89 -7.53
N GLY A 130 -5.86 -5.72 -6.71
CA GLY A 130 -5.80 -4.73 -5.65
C GLY A 130 -6.79 -4.99 -4.51
N LYS A 131 -7.11 -6.27 -4.23
CA LYS A 131 -8.02 -6.69 -3.15
C LYS A 131 -7.27 -7.45 -2.07
N LEU A 132 -7.76 -7.32 -0.83
CA LEU A 132 -7.19 -8.04 0.30
C LEU A 132 -7.61 -9.51 0.29
N GLN A 133 -6.62 -10.41 0.41
CA GLN A 133 -6.82 -11.86 0.49
C GLN A 133 -6.17 -12.42 1.76
N VAL A 134 -6.91 -13.24 2.51
CA VAL A 134 -6.35 -14.02 3.62
C VAL A 134 -5.69 -15.26 3.03
N ILE A 135 -4.36 -15.33 3.14
CA ILE A 135 -3.56 -16.41 2.51
C ILE A 135 -3.03 -17.43 3.51
N ALA A 136 -2.96 -17.05 4.79
CA ALA A 136 -2.51 -17.96 5.84
C ALA A 136 -3.05 -17.52 7.20
N LYS A 137 -2.79 -18.31 8.21
CA LYS A 137 -3.13 -18.05 9.61
C LYS A 137 -2.01 -18.55 10.50
N GLU A 138 -1.70 -17.76 11.51
CA GLU A 138 -0.71 -18.09 12.51
C GLU A 138 -1.34 -18.15 13.90
N ARG A 139 -0.88 -19.07 14.74
CA ARG A 139 -1.31 -19.14 16.12
C ARG A 139 -0.37 -18.30 16.99
N GLY A 140 -0.89 -17.19 17.49
CA GLY A 140 -0.17 -16.26 18.36
C GLY A 140 0.47 -15.09 17.59
N ARG A 141 0.48 -13.93 18.25
CA ARG A 141 0.92 -12.65 17.70
C ARG A 141 2.35 -12.68 17.17
N LYS A 142 3.29 -13.17 17.96
CA LYS A 142 4.71 -13.20 17.57
C LYS A 142 4.95 -14.02 16.29
N LYS A 143 4.21 -15.13 16.12
CA LYS A 143 4.31 -15.95 14.91
C LYS A 143 3.78 -15.21 13.68
N SER A 144 2.66 -14.49 13.80
CA SER A 144 2.12 -13.71 12.68
C SER A 144 3.05 -12.57 12.28
N LEU A 145 3.68 -11.88 13.23
CA LEU A 145 4.67 -10.84 12.96
C LEU A 145 5.91 -11.41 12.24
N ASN A 146 6.42 -12.57 12.69
CA ASN A 146 7.52 -13.25 11.99
C ASN A 146 7.12 -13.66 10.56
N LYS A 147 5.90 -14.19 10.39
CA LYS A 147 5.42 -14.66 9.09
C LYS A 147 5.37 -13.56 8.04
N ILE A 148 4.90 -12.35 8.40
CA ILE A 148 4.89 -11.23 7.44
C ILE A 148 6.30 -10.76 7.05
N VAL A 149 7.28 -10.88 7.96
CA VAL A 149 8.69 -10.62 7.64
C VAL A 149 9.26 -11.71 6.73
N ASP A 150 8.99 -13.00 7.04
CA ASP A 150 9.47 -14.13 6.22
C ASP A 150 8.94 -14.03 4.78
N MET A 151 7.69 -13.60 4.62
CA MET A 151 7.11 -13.33 3.32
C MET A 151 7.79 -12.16 2.60
N ALA A 152 8.07 -11.07 3.29
CA ALA A 152 8.79 -9.93 2.73
C ALA A 152 10.19 -10.35 2.24
N VAL A 153 10.93 -11.14 3.04
CA VAL A 153 12.24 -11.69 2.63
C VAL A 153 12.14 -12.53 1.36
N GLU A 154 11.13 -13.38 1.26
CA GLU A 154 10.97 -14.25 0.08
C GLU A 154 10.55 -13.49 -1.16
N GLN A 155 9.61 -12.56 -1.02
CA GLN A 155 9.05 -11.78 -2.13
C GLN A 155 10.02 -10.72 -2.67
N SER A 156 10.94 -10.23 -1.83
CA SER A 156 11.96 -9.24 -2.25
C SER A 156 13.15 -9.85 -2.98
N LYS A 157 13.21 -11.17 -3.15
CA LYS A 157 14.31 -11.81 -3.88
C LYS A 157 14.37 -11.35 -5.34
N GLY A 158 15.53 -10.86 -5.73
CA GLY A 158 15.75 -10.34 -7.08
C GLY A 158 15.39 -8.86 -7.25
N TRP A 159 14.91 -8.21 -6.19
CA TRP A 159 14.62 -6.78 -6.15
C TRP A 159 15.58 -6.06 -5.21
N GLU A 160 16.01 -4.87 -5.63
CA GLU A 160 16.80 -3.99 -4.77
C GLU A 160 15.86 -3.13 -3.92
N ASN A 161 15.93 -3.33 -2.60
CA ASN A 161 15.17 -2.57 -1.62
C ASN A 161 16.11 -1.70 -0.78
N GLU A 162 16.21 -0.42 -1.10
CA GLU A 162 16.96 0.56 -0.31
C GLU A 162 16.19 1.05 0.93
N ILE A 163 14.88 0.79 0.96
CA ILE A 163 13.99 1.13 2.07
C ILE A 163 12.91 0.06 2.24
N ILE A 164 12.58 -0.25 3.49
CA ILE A 164 11.38 -1.02 3.86
C ILE A 164 10.42 -0.07 4.58
N MET A 165 9.15 -0.14 4.24
CA MET A 165 8.13 0.65 4.91
C MET A 165 7.26 -0.25 5.79
N ILE A 166 6.96 0.23 7.01
CA ILE A 166 6.14 -0.48 7.99
C ILE A 166 5.06 0.46 8.50
N THR A 167 3.82 -0.02 8.51
CA THR A 167 2.73 0.71 9.16
C THR A 167 2.14 -0.10 10.31
N HIS A 168 1.60 0.61 11.30
CA HIS A 168 0.92 -0.02 12.42
C HIS A 168 -0.31 0.77 12.88
N GLY A 169 -1.26 0.08 13.51
CA GLY A 169 -2.43 0.67 14.16
C GLY A 169 -2.34 0.51 15.66
N ASP A 170 -1.87 1.55 16.37
CA ASP A 170 -1.75 1.62 17.83
C ASP A 170 -0.96 0.45 18.45
N CYS A 171 0.08 -0.04 17.77
CA CYS A 171 0.93 -1.13 18.24
C CYS A 171 2.40 -0.93 17.85
N LEU A 172 2.96 0.23 18.18
CA LEU A 172 4.34 0.61 17.83
C LEU A 172 5.39 -0.45 18.25
N LYS A 173 5.25 -1.05 19.41
CA LYS A 173 6.19 -2.11 19.89
C LYS A 173 6.25 -3.32 18.95
N ASP A 174 5.12 -3.69 18.34
CA ASP A 174 5.07 -4.75 17.33
C ASP A 174 5.75 -4.34 16.04
N ALA A 175 5.55 -3.08 15.61
CA ALA A 175 6.22 -2.54 14.43
C ALA A 175 7.75 -2.45 14.63
N GLU A 176 8.21 -2.02 15.79
CA GLU A 176 9.64 -2.00 16.16
C GLU A 176 10.23 -3.41 16.20
N TYR A 177 9.49 -4.38 16.74
CA TYR A 177 9.89 -5.78 16.69
C TYR A 177 10.05 -6.27 15.25
N VAL A 178 9.07 -5.97 14.38
CA VAL A 178 9.11 -6.31 12.94
C VAL A 178 10.30 -5.65 12.26
N ALA A 179 10.57 -4.37 12.54
CA ALA A 179 11.72 -3.65 12.00
C ALA A 179 13.06 -4.31 12.42
N GLY A 180 13.18 -4.73 13.68
CA GLY A 180 14.34 -5.49 14.14
C GLY A 180 14.53 -6.79 13.36
N ARG A 181 13.44 -7.51 13.08
CA ARG A 181 13.48 -8.74 12.28
C ARG A 181 13.82 -8.49 10.81
N VAL A 182 13.35 -7.38 10.23
CA VAL A 182 13.72 -6.97 8.86
C VAL A 182 15.22 -6.70 8.79
N ARG A 183 15.79 -5.92 9.73
CA ARG A 183 17.24 -5.66 9.78
C ARG A 183 18.03 -6.96 9.85
N GLU A 184 17.64 -7.87 10.76
CA GLU A 184 18.30 -9.15 10.95
C GLU A 184 18.29 -10.03 9.69
N LYS A 185 17.16 -10.09 8.98
CA LYS A 185 16.96 -11.05 7.88
C LYS A 185 17.28 -10.48 6.49
N MET A 186 17.10 -9.18 6.28
CA MET A 186 17.28 -8.53 4.98
C MET A 186 18.53 -7.64 4.93
N GLY A 187 19.11 -7.29 6.09
CA GLY A 187 20.26 -6.39 6.17
C GLY A 187 19.93 -4.94 5.78
N ILE A 188 18.65 -4.55 5.80
CA ILE A 188 18.19 -3.21 5.40
C ILE A 188 18.01 -2.37 6.65
N GLU A 189 18.82 -1.31 6.78
CA GLU A 189 18.78 -0.38 7.91
C GLU A 189 17.75 0.74 7.74
N ASN A 190 17.49 1.16 6.50
CA ASN A 190 16.55 2.23 6.20
C ASN A 190 15.11 1.71 6.27
N ILE A 191 14.49 1.90 7.43
CA ILE A 191 13.11 1.45 7.70
C ILE A 191 12.27 2.64 8.13
N LEU A 192 11.24 2.94 7.35
CA LEU A 192 10.25 3.95 7.71
C LEU A 192 9.08 3.31 8.44
N ILE A 193 8.87 3.67 9.71
CA ILE A 193 7.72 3.23 10.50
C ILE A 193 6.77 4.41 10.69
N ASN A 194 5.48 4.20 10.43
CA ASN A 194 4.46 5.22 10.67
C ASN A 194 3.13 4.62 11.10
N ASN A 195 2.31 5.44 11.75
CA ASN A 195 0.91 5.08 12.04
C ASN A 195 0.12 4.88 10.75
N ILE A 196 -0.81 3.94 10.77
CA ILE A 196 -1.80 3.80 9.69
C ILE A 196 -2.72 5.01 9.67
N GLY A 197 -3.05 5.50 8.46
CA GLY A 197 -3.99 6.61 8.32
C GLY A 197 -5.39 6.24 8.86
N THR A 198 -6.13 7.23 9.37
CA THR A 198 -7.40 7.03 10.07
C THR A 198 -8.45 6.30 9.24
N VAL A 199 -8.53 6.56 7.94
CA VAL A 199 -9.48 5.89 7.03
C VAL A 199 -9.18 4.40 6.94
N ILE A 200 -7.92 4.03 6.68
CA ILE A 200 -7.53 2.61 6.59
C ILE A 200 -7.61 1.98 7.98
N GLY A 201 -7.20 2.70 9.04
CA GLY A 201 -7.28 2.24 10.42
C GLY A 201 -8.69 1.88 10.89
N SER A 202 -9.71 2.62 10.44
CA SER A 202 -11.11 2.29 10.74
C SER A 202 -11.56 0.96 10.12
N HIS A 203 -10.94 0.54 9.02
CA HIS A 203 -11.21 -0.75 8.38
C HIS A 203 -10.37 -1.90 8.92
N THR A 204 -9.15 -1.63 9.41
CA THR A 204 -8.23 -2.68 9.88
C THR A 204 -8.30 -2.91 11.38
N GLY A 205 -8.71 -1.88 12.13
CA GLY A 205 -8.70 -1.87 13.60
C GLY A 205 -7.31 -1.71 14.20
N PRO A 206 -7.25 -1.60 15.54
CA PRO A 206 -5.98 -1.61 16.27
C PRO A 206 -5.26 -2.95 16.11
N GLY A 207 -3.96 -2.96 16.31
CA GLY A 207 -3.14 -4.16 16.18
C GLY A 207 -2.79 -4.55 14.74
N VAL A 208 -3.15 -3.76 13.73
CA VAL A 208 -2.64 -4.00 12.37
C VAL A 208 -1.15 -3.70 12.32
N VAL A 209 -0.37 -4.60 11.68
CA VAL A 209 1.02 -4.35 11.27
C VAL A 209 1.17 -4.82 9.83
N ALA A 210 1.80 -3.99 9.01
CA ALA A 210 2.08 -4.33 7.62
C ALA A 210 3.51 -3.96 7.24
N VAL A 211 4.15 -4.82 6.42
CA VAL A 211 5.48 -4.65 5.85
C VAL A 211 5.34 -4.53 4.34
N PHE A 212 5.98 -3.51 3.78
CA PHE A 212 5.97 -3.21 2.35
C PHE A 212 7.39 -3.24 1.80
N CYS A 213 7.57 -3.98 0.72
CA CYS A 213 8.81 -4.11 -0.04
C CYS A 213 8.50 -4.25 -1.54
N MET A 214 9.53 -4.27 -2.35
CA MET A 214 9.44 -4.56 -3.78
C MET A 214 10.22 -5.82 -4.12
#